data_2a150f9d4c807445dbdba94c3ac4cfc7
#
_entry.id   2a150f9d4c807445dbdba94c3ac4cfc7
#
_cell.length_a   1.000
_cell.length_b   1.000
_cell.length_c   1.000
_cell.angle_alpha   90.00
_cell.angle_beta   90.00
_cell.angle_gamma   90.00
#
_symmetry.space_group_name_H-M   'P 1'
#
loop_
_entity.id
_entity.type
_entity.pdbx_description
1 polymer ?
#
loop_
_entity_poly.entity_id
_entity_poly.type
_entity_poly.pdbx_seq_one_letter_code
_entity_poly.pdbx_strand_id
1 'polypeptide(L)'
;PAAREIVGGYRFIVCTSEHPRHLSTEHYFDFSEQFRRDYLPYTIELGRSFVQPSYQVRGNAKSIYALDNIWDGLGALIVLNPHARYLFGKVTMYTTYKQVCRNALIWFLREYFPDRDQLVTARNPLGLDLDDPYYKALFTGRNYEENYRILIRKIREFNENIPPLINSYMNLSPTMRVFDTVSNPDFGGVEETAILVTIPDIYPEKRERYTRWRGWSVNLRRRREEFRIRLAEHLKSFTKKRNQP
;
A
#
# COMPACT_ATOMS: atom_id res chain seq x y z
N PRO A 1 29.91 -6.04 17.21
CA PRO A 1 28.85 -5.25 16.61
C PRO A 1 27.97 -6.18 15.81
N ALA A 2 26.67 -6.26 16.17
CA ALA A 2 25.71 -7.08 15.42
C ALA A 2 25.68 -6.57 13.97
N ALA A 3 25.72 -7.49 13.02
CA ALA A 3 25.59 -7.15 11.61
C ALA A 3 24.28 -6.37 11.42
N ARG A 4 24.36 -5.20 10.79
CA ARG A 4 23.18 -4.42 10.44
C ARG A 4 22.58 -5.04 9.18
N GLU A 5 21.47 -5.74 9.34
CA GLU A 5 20.74 -6.39 8.27
C GLU A 5 19.45 -5.61 7.97
N ILE A 6 19.16 -5.41 6.69
CA ILE A 6 17.89 -4.81 6.26
C ILE A 6 16.84 -5.92 6.24
N VAL A 7 15.86 -5.86 7.14
CA VAL A 7 14.79 -6.85 7.30
C VAL A 7 13.65 -6.60 6.32
N GLY A 8 13.36 -5.34 6.02
CA GLY A 8 12.30 -4.94 5.12
C GLY A 8 12.32 -3.45 4.85
N GLY A 9 11.44 -2.97 3.98
CA GLY A 9 11.36 -1.56 3.64
C GLY A 9 10.19 -1.19 2.74
N TYR A 10 10.02 0.12 2.59
CA TYR A 10 9.12 0.77 1.64
C TYR A 10 9.86 1.83 0.84
N ARG A 11 9.47 1.98 -0.41
CA ARG A 11 9.69 3.22 -1.14
C ARG A 11 8.46 4.11 -0.98
N PHE A 12 8.65 5.41 -0.86
CA PHE A 12 7.53 6.36 -0.85
C PHE A 12 7.83 7.60 -1.69
N ILE A 13 6.77 8.24 -2.19
CA ILE A 13 6.80 9.53 -2.88
C ILE A 13 5.79 10.42 -2.17
N VAL A 14 6.23 11.56 -1.65
CA VAL A 14 5.37 12.59 -1.06
C VAL A 14 5.01 13.59 -2.14
N CYS A 15 3.71 13.75 -2.40
CA CYS A 15 3.17 14.76 -3.31
C CYS A 15 2.79 16.01 -2.54
N THR A 16 2.98 17.16 -3.17
CA THR A 16 2.52 18.47 -2.69
C THR A 16 2.01 19.27 -3.88
N SER A 17 1.20 20.31 -3.62
CA SER A 17 0.74 21.23 -4.67
C SER A 17 1.90 21.97 -5.37
N GLU A 18 2.98 22.26 -4.63
CA GLU A 18 4.15 22.96 -5.16
C GLU A 18 5.06 22.05 -5.98
N HIS A 19 5.03 20.76 -5.71
CA HIS A 19 5.87 19.75 -6.36
C HIS A 19 5.02 18.57 -6.82
N PRO A 20 4.24 18.74 -7.91
CA PRO A 20 3.53 17.62 -8.50
C PRO A 20 4.55 16.56 -8.94
N ARG A 21 4.39 15.37 -8.43
CA ARG A 21 5.26 14.23 -8.72
C ARG A 21 4.53 13.26 -9.64
N HIS A 22 5.25 12.71 -10.60
CA HIS A 22 4.76 11.53 -11.31
C HIS A 22 4.83 10.33 -10.38
N LEU A 23 3.69 9.69 -10.19
CA LEU A 23 3.59 8.47 -9.41
C LEU A 23 3.98 7.26 -10.24
N SER A 24 4.56 6.26 -9.60
CA SER A 24 4.89 5.01 -10.30
C SER A 24 3.65 4.23 -10.73
N THR A 25 2.51 4.51 -10.12
CA THR A 25 1.22 3.96 -10.47
C THR A 25 0.67 4.50 -11.79
N GLU A 26 1.06 5.72 -12.22
CA GLU A 26 0.63 6.32 -13.50
C GLU A 26 1.04 5.49 -14.73
N HIS A 27 2.00 4.60 -14.58
CA HIS A 27 2.37 3.70 -15.67
C HIS A 27 1.24 2.74 -16.06
N TYR A 28 0.42 2.35 -15.09
CA TYR A 28 -0.64 1.34 -15.26
C TYR A 28 -2.05 1.88 -15.08
N PHE A 29 -2.20 3.08 -14.49
CA PHE A 29 -3.49 3.66 -14.15
C PHE A 29 -3.60 5.09 -14.65
N ASP A 30 -4.79 5.45 -15.11
CA ASP A 30 -5.17 6.82 -15.42
C ASP A 30 -5.87 7.43 -14.20
N PHE A 31 -5.55 8.69 -13.93
CA PHE A 31 -6.12 9.44 -12.83
C PHE A 31 -7.13 10.45 -13.37
N SER A 32 -8.32 10.50 -12.78
CA SER A 32 -9.32 11.51 -13.10
C SER A 32 -8.81 12.91 -12.74
N GLU A 33 -9.39 13.94 -13.37
CA GLU A 33 -9.11 15.34 -13.02
C GLU A 33 -9.41 15.63 -11.54
N GLN A 34 -10.46 15.00 -10.99
CA GLN A 34 -10.78 15.10 -9.58
C GLN A 34 -9.66 14.50 -8.71
N PHE A 35 -9.12 13.33 -9.06
CA PHE A 35 -8.01 12.73 -8.30
C PHE A 35 -6.78 13.64 -8.35
N ARG A 36 -6.44 14.17 -9.51
CA ARG A 36 -5.29 15.06 -9.70
C ARG A 36 -5.40 16.34 -8.89
N ARG A 37 -6.59 16.93 -8.82
CA ARG A 37 -6.84 18.20 -8.13
C ARG A 37 -7.01 18.03 -6.62
N ASP A 38 -7.81 17.04 -6.18
CA ASP A 38 -8.33 16.98 -4.81
C ASP A 38 -7.60 15.93 -3.95
N TYR A 39 -6.95 14.94 -4.56
CA TYR A 39 -6.29 13.85 -3.85
C TYR A 39 -4.77 13.88 -3.99
N LEU A 40 -4.26 13.97 -5.22
CA LEU A 40 -2.83 13.84 -5.50
C LEU A 40 -1.94 14.82 -4.70
N PRO A 41 -2.29 16.11 -4.51
CA PRO A 41 -1.46 17.04 -3.73
C PRO A 41 -1.31 16.67 -2.25
N TYR A 42 -2.20 15.82 -1.74
CA TYR A 42 -2.23 15.38 -0.33
C TYR A 42 -1.88 13.90 -0.17
N THR A 43 -1.28 13.31 -1.19
CA THR A 43 -1.02 11.86 -1.27
C THR A 43 0.43 11.54 -0.98
N ILE A 44 0.63 10.45 -0.26
CA ILE A 44 1.91 9.73 -0.19
C ILE A 44 1.73 8.42 -0.95
N GLU A 45 2.43 8.27 -2.08
CA GLU A 45 2.50 6.98 -2.76
C GLU A 45 3.44 6.05 -2.01
N LEU A 46 2.95 4.83 -1.76
CA LEU A 46 3.71 3.72 -1.18
C LEU A 46 3.99 2.68 -2.27
N GLY A 47 5.21 2.20 -2.32
CA GLY A 47 5.57 1.18 -3.29
C GLY A 47 6.77 0.37 -2.86
N ARG A 48 7.03 -0.73 -3.59
CA ARG A 48 8.20 -1.57 -3.34
C ARG A 48 8.30 -2.04 -1.88
N SER A 49 7.16 -2.35 -1.25
CA SER A 49 7.17 -2.94 0.09
C SER A 49 7.74 -4.35 0.04
N PHE A 50 8.64 -4.65 0.96
CA PHE A 50 9.18 -6.00 1.08
C PHE A 50 9.55 -6.33 2.52
N VAL A 51 9.50 -7.61 2.84
CA VAL A 51 10.15 -8.22 3.99
C VAL A 51 11.06 -9.30 3.42
N GLN A 52 12.30 -9.40 3.88
CA GLN A 52 13.22 -10.42 3.40
C GLN A 52 12.67 -11.85 3.65
N PRO A 53 12.85 -12.79 2.70
CA PRO A 53 12.32 -14.15 2.81
C PRO A 53 12.72 -14.88 4.10
N SER A 54 13.95 -14.68 4.58
CA SER A 54 14.43 -15.23 5.85
C SER A 54 13.63 -14.79 7.07
N TYR A 55 12.90 -13.67 6.97
CA TYR A 55 12.02 -13.12 8.01
C TYR A 55 10.54 -13.37 7.73
N GLN A 56 10.19 -14.16 6.69
CA GLN A 56 8.81 -14.55 6.38
C GLN A 56 8.47 -15.98 6.82
N VAL A 57 9.41 -16.70 7.40
CA VAL A 57 9.26 -18.13 7.78
C VAL A 57 8.17 -18.29 8.84
N ARG A 58 7.18 -19.15 8.55
CA ARG A 58 6.10 -19.49 9.49
C ARG A 58 6.68 -20.04 10.79
N GLY A 59 6.17 -19.56 11.93
CA GLY A 59 6.61 -19.99 13.28
C GLY A 59 7.80 -19.20 13.85
N ASN A 60 8.38 -18.29 13.11
CA ASN A 60 9.40 -17.40 13.64
C ASN A 60 8.73 -16.15 14.22
N ALA A 61 8.86 -15.92 15.54
CA ALA A 61 8.33 -14.73 16.20
C ALA A 61 8.82 -13.42 15.54
N LYS A 62 10.03 -13.43 14.94
CA LYS A 62 10.58 -12.27 14.22
C LYS A 62 9.80 -11.90 12.97
N SER A 63 9.11 -12.85 12.31
CA SER A 63 8.35 -12.58 11.09
C SER A 63 7.08 -11.75 11.35
N ILE A 64 6.44 -11.96 12.49
CA ILE A 64 5.25 -11.21 12.91
C ILE A 64 5.61 -9.74 13.13
N TYR A 65 6.76 -9.48 13.75
CA TYR A 65 7.21 -8.13 14.04
C TYR A 65 7.78 -7.38 12.82
N ALA A 66 8.23 -8.09 11.79
CA ALA A 66 8.83 -7.46 10.62
C ALA A 66 7.82 -6.58 9.86
N LEU A 67 6.62 -7.09 9.60
CA LEU A 67 5.55 -6.32 8.95
C LEU A 67 5.04 -5.19 9.86
N ASP A 68 4.89 -5.45 11.15
CA ASP A 68 4.48 -4.45 12.13
C ASP A 68 5.47 -3.27 12.20
N ASN A 69 6.77 -3.53 12.20
CA ASN A 69 7.79 -2.48 12.20
C ASN A 69 7.76 -1.64 10.92
N ILE A 70 7.38 -2.23 9.78
CA ILE A 70 7.16 -1.48 8.54
C ILE A 70 5.98 -0.52 8.71
N TRP A 71 4.89 -0.94 9.36
CA TRP A 71 3.74 -0.10 9.68
C TRP A 71 4.09 1.03 10.67
N ASP A 72 4.95 0.78 11.64
CA ASP A 72 5.47 1.84 12.52
C ASP A 72 6.23 2.91 11.71
N GLY A 73 7.00 2.48 10.70
CA GLY A 73 7.65 3.38 9.76
C GLY A 73 6.67 4.26 8.97
N LEU A 74 5.52 3.70 8.56
CA LEU A 74 4.44 4.47 7.91
C LEU A 74 3.81 5.48 8.88
N GLY A 75 3.60 5.11 10.13
CA GLY A 75 3.12 6.03 11.17
C GLY A 75 4.06 7.23 11.34
N ALA A 76 5.37 6.98 11.38
CA ALA A 76 6.38 8.05 11.42
C ALA A 76 6.32 8.95 10.17
N LEU A 77 6.14 8.36 8.99
CA LEU A 77 6.01 9.09 7.73
C LEU A 77 4.79 10.02 7.73
N ILE A 78 3.64 9.56 8.24
CA ILE A 78 2.42 10.37 8.39
C ILE A 78 2.69 11.55 9.33
N VAL A 79 3.30 11.31 10.49
CA VAL A 79 3.63 12.37 11.47
C VAL A 79 4.58 13.42 10.89
N LEU A 80 5.52 13.01 10.04
CA LEU A 80 6.47 13.90 9.37
C LEU A 80 5.86 14.70 8.21
N ASN A 81 4.70 14.29 7.70
CA ASN A 81 4.01 14.92 6.57
C ASN A 81 2.56 15.25 6.95
N PRO A 82 2.33 16.25 7.83
CA PRO A 82 1.01 16.55 8.38
C PRO A 82 0.00 17.08 7.34
N HIS A 83 0.46 17.47 6.16
CA HIS A 83 -0.39 17.85 5.03
C HIS A 83 -0.97 16.64 4.31
N ALA A 84 -0.37 15.46 4.47
CA ALA A 84 -0.83 14.26 3.81
C ALA A 84 -2.18 13.79 4.39
N ARG A 85 -3.11 13.49 3.51
CA ARG A 85 -4.44 12.98 3.82
C ARG A 85 -4.66 11.56 3.32
N TYR A 86 -3.84 11.14 2.35
CA TYR A 86 -4.03 9.86 1.67
C TYR A 86 -2.73 9.08 1.58
N LEU A 87 -2.83 7.77 1.79
CA LEU A 87 -1.84 6.80 1.38
C LEU A 87 -2.37 6.12 0.13
N PHE A 88 -1.57 6.07 -0.92
CA PHE A 88 -1.94 5.48 -2.20
C PHE A 88 -0.86 4.51 -2.66
N GLY A 89 -1.23 3.45 -3.33
CA GLY A 89 -0.26 2.51 -3.87
C GLY A 89 -0.89 1.31 -4.53
N LYS A 90 -0.06 0.33 -4.86
CA LYS A 90 -0.49 -0.93 -5.46
C LYS A 90 -0.16 -2.09 -4.53
N VAL A 91 -1.10 -3.02 -4.41
CA VAL A 91 -0.87 -4.32 -3.77
C VAL A 91 -0.72 -5.39 -4.83
N THR A 92 0.25 -6.26 -4.62
CA THR A 92 0.63 -7.28 -5.59
C THR A 92 0.06 -8.63 -5.22
N MET A 93 -0.53 -9.30 -6.20
CA MET A 93 -0.86 -10.71 -6.17
C MET A 93 0.03 -11.45 -7.18
N TYR A 94 0.71 -12.49 -6.71
CA TYR A 94 1.59 -13.29 -7.56
C TYR A 94 0.78 -14.20 -8.47
N THR A 95 1.28 -14.49 -9.66
CA THR A 95 0.64 -15.40 -10.65
C THR A 95 0.48 -16.83 -10.14
N THR A 96 1.22 -17.21 -9.10
CA THR A 96 1.06 -18.48 -8.38
C THR A 96 -0.18 -18.53 -7.49
N TYR A 97 -0.77 -17.37 -7.16
CA TYR A 97 -2.00 -17.30 -6.38
C TYR A 97 -3.18 -17.77 -7.24
N LYS A 98 -3.93 -18.74 -6.72
CA LYS A 98 -4.98 -19.40 -7.51
C LYS A 98 -6.04 -18.41 -8.00
N GLN A 99 -6.37 -18.46 -9.29
CA GLN A 99 -7.30 -17.52 -9.93
C GLN A 99 -8.66 -17.45 -9.23
N VAL A 100 -9.20 -18.59 -8.78
CA VAL A 100 -10.48 -18.62 -8.05
C VAL A 100 -10.41 -17.84 -6.75
N CYS A 101 -9.29 -17.92 -6.03
CA CYS A 101 -9.06 -17.16 -4.80
C CYS A 101 -8.87 -15.68 -5.10
N ARG A 102 -8.09 -15.35 -6.13
CA ARG A 102 -7.87 -14.00 -6.61
C ARG A 102 -9.18 -13.31 -7.01
N ASN A 103 -9.97 -13.97 -7.85
CA ASN A 103 -11.23 -13.41 -8.34
C ASN A 103 -12.22 -13.16 -7.20
N ALA A 104 -12.36 -14.13 -6.28
CA ALA A 104 -13.20 -13.96 -5.09
C ALA A 104 -12.72 -12.79 -4.20
N LEU A 105 -11.40 -12.63 -4.05
CA LEU A 105 -10.82 -11.52 -3.29
C LEU A 105 -11.07 -10.18 -3.99
N ILE A 106 -10.84 -10.08 -5.29
CA ILE A 106 -11.08 -8.82 -6.05
C ILE A 106 -12.57 -8.46 -6.02
N TRP A 107 -13.46 -9.43 -6.21
CA TRP A 107 -14.89 -9.21 -6.09
C TRP A 107 -15.26 -8.64 -4.71
N PHE A 108 -14.78 -9.28 -3.64
CA PHE A 108 -15.01 -8.83 -2.27
C PHE A 108 -14.49 -7.40 -2.02
N LEU A 109 -13.29 -7.10 -2.52
CA LEU A 109 -12.70 -5.77 -2.39
C LEU A 109 -13.52 -4.70 -3.11
N ARG A 110 -14.02 -4.99 -4.31
CA ARG A 110 -14.86 -4.05 -5.07
C ARG A 110 -16.25 -3.86 -4.45
N GLU A 111 -16.80 -4.88 -3.84
CA GLU A 111 -18.11 -4.81 -3.17
C GLU A 111 -18.03 -3.92 -1.91
N TYR A 112 -17.00 -4.09 -1.10
CA TYR A 112 -16.90 -3.44 0.20
C TYR A 112 -16.09 -2.15 0.22
N PHE A 113 -15.23 -1.95 -0.76
CA PHE A 113 -14.34 -0.79 -0.86
C PHE A 113 -14.38 -0.14 -2.26
N PRO A 114 -15.56 0.11 -2.82
CA PRO A 114 -15.70 0.59 -4.21
C PRO A 114 -15.14 1.99 -4.39
N ASP A 115 -14.59 2.24 -5.57
CA ASP A 115 -14.37 3.59 -6.08
C ASP A 115 -15.63 4.11 -6.78
N ARG A 116 -16.51 4.77 -6.04
CA ARG A 116 -17.78 5.30 -6.56
C ARG A 116 -17.60 6.54 -7.43
N ASP A 117 -16.45 7.21 -7.31
CA ASP A 117 -16.18 8.48 -7.98
C ASP A 117 -15.34 8.29 -9.26
N GLN A 118 -14.99 7.05 -9.60
CA GLN A 118 -14.14 6.71 -10.75
C GLN A 118 -12.82 7.52 -10.76
N LEU A 119 -12.17 7.57 -9.60
CA LEU A 119 -10.98 8.39 -9.39
C LEU A 119 -9.75 7.84 -10.13
N VAL A 120 -9.63 6.52 -10.19
CA VAL A 120 -8.48 5.83 -10.77
C VAL A 120 -8.96 4.63 -11.59
N THR A 121 -8.59 4.60 -12.85
CA THR A 121 -8.98 3.52 -13.78
C THR A 121 -7.75 2.84 -14.36
N ALA A 122 -7.84 1.56 -14.62
CA ALA A 122 -6.76 0.81 -15.25
C ALA A 122 -6.65 1.13 -16.73
N ARG A 123 -5.43 1.31 -17.24
CA ARG A 123 -5.18 1.42 -18.69
C ARG A 123 -5.47 0.11 -19.42
N ASN A 124 -5.06 -1.00 -18.79
CA ASN A 124 -5.29 -2.35 -19.29
C ASN A 124 -5.85 -3.19 -18.13
N PRO A 125 -7.16 -3.10 -17.87
CA PRO A 125 -7.77 -3.82 -16.75
C PRO A 125 -7.65 -5.33 -16.96
N LEU A 126 -7.48 -6.04 -15.86
CA LEU A 126 -7.58 -7.49 -15.87
C LEU A 126 -9.04 -7.85 -16.19
N GLY A 127 -9.28 -8.49 -17.35
CA GLY A 127 -10.61 -8.84 -17.83
C GLY A 127 -11.31 -9.86 -16.93
N LEU A 128 -11.85 -9.37 -15.81
CA LEU A 128 -12.58 -10.18 -14.83
C LEU A 128 -14.08 -9.93 -15.01
N ASP A 129 -14.84 -11.01 -15.18
CA ASP A 129 -16.29 -10.96 -15.04
C ASP A 129 -16.64 -11.00 -13.55
N LEU A 130 -16.77 -9.82 -12.97
CA LEU A 130 -17.14 -9.66 -11.56
C LEU A 130 -18.66 -9.57 -11.37
N ASP A 131 -19.43 -9.50 -12.43
CA ASP A 131 -20.91 -9.56 -12.40
C ASP A 131 -21.42 -11.00 -12.46
N ASP A 132 -20.53 -11.99 -12.60
CA ASP A 132 -20.88 -13.41 -12.60
C ASP A 132 -21.76 -13.74 -11.38
N PRO A 133 -22.96 -14.30 -11.58
CA PRO A 133 -23.89 -14.72 -10.52
C PRO A 133 -23.26 -15.63 -9.46
N TYR A 134 -22.17 -16.31 -9.80
CA TYR A 134 -21.39 -17.12 -8.88
C TYR A 134 -20.97 -16.36 -7.63
N TYR A 135 -20.51 -15.11 -7.76
CA TYR A 135 -20.06 -14.34 -6.58
C TYR A 135 -21.21 -13.94 -5.69
N LYS A 136 -22.35 -13.57 -6.26
CA LYS A 136 -23.57 -13.28 -5.50
C LYS A 136 -24.08 -14.52 -4.76
N ALA A 137 -23.95 -15.70 -5.36
CA ALA A 137 -24.31 -16.98 -4.74
C ALA A 137 -23.29 -17.39 -3.67
N LEU A 138 -22.01 -17.03 -3.83
CA LEU A 138 -20.95 -17.32 -2.87
C LEU A 138 -21.08 -16.46 -1.60
N PHE A 139 -21.27 -15.15 -1.77
CA PHE A 139 -21.27 -14.19 -0.68
C PHE A 139 -22.69 -13.92 -0.18
N THR A 140 -23.23 -14.87 0.57
CA THR A 140 -24.63 -14.86 1.10
C THR A 140 -24.74 -14.22 2.49
N GLY A 141 -23.64 -13.68 3.02
CA GLY A 141 -23.64 -12.99 4.31
C GLY A 141 -24.39 -11.66 4.25
N ARG A 142 -24.94 -11.24 5.39
CA ARG A 142 -25.74 -10.01 5.52
C ARG A 142 -24.90 -8.75 5.70
N ASN A 143 -23.60 -8.90 5.99
CA ASN A 143 -22.69 -7.81 6.29
C ASN A 143 -21.23 -8.16 5.91
N TYR A 144 -20.33 -7.18 6.09
CA TYR A 144 -18.92 -7.33 5.82
C TYR A 144 -18.29 -8.52 6.57
N GLU A 145 -18.55 -8.64 7.88
CA GLU A 145 -17.91 -9.66 8.72
C GLU A 145 -18.32 -11.07 8.32
N GLU A 146 -19.60 -11.27 7.98
CA GLU A 146 -20.10 -12.57 7.52
C GLU A 146 -19.48 -12.93 6.18
N ASN A 147 -19.45 -12.01 5.22
CA ASN A 147 -18.86 -12.24 3.90
C ASN A 147 -17.32 -12.35 3.95
N TYR A 148 -16.66 -11.64 4.86
CA TYR A 148 -15.24 -11.83 5.11
C TYR A 148 -14.90 -13.24 5.61
N ARG A 149 -15.73 -13.81 6.49
CA ARG A 149 -15.57 -15.22 6.91
C ARG A 149 -15.79 -16.20 5.76
N ILE A 150 -16.76 -15.91 4.86
CA ILE A 150 -16.99 -16.71 3.65
C ILE A 150 -15.75 -16.64 2.75
N LEU A 151 -15.21 -15.45 2.52
CA LEU A 151 -13.99 -15.24 1.73
C LEU A 151 -12.81 -16.06 2.28
N ILE A 152 -12.56 -15.97 3.60
CA ILE A 152 -11.48 -16.73 4.25
C ILE A 152 -11.68 -18.23 4.06
N ARG A 153 -12.89 -18.73 4.26
CA ARG A 153 -13.21 -20.15 4.08
C ARG A 153 -12.94 -20.58 2.66
N LYS A 154 -13.45 -19.82 1.68
CA LYS A 154 -13.28 -20.11 0.25
C LYS A 154 -11.82 -20.16 -0.16
N ILE A 155 -11.02 -19.22 0.27
CA ILE A 155 -9.58 -19.17 -0.02
C ILE A 155 -8.85 -20.37 0.61
N ARG A 156 -9.21 -20.74 1.85
CA ARG A 156 -8.62 -21.89 2.55
C ARG A 156 -8.94 -23.24 1.94
N GLU A 157 -10.08 -23.40 1.25
CA GLU A 157 -10.39 -24.61 0.48
C GLU A 157 -9.31 -24.94 -0.55
N PHE A 158 -8.58 -23.94 -1.01
CA PHE A 158 -7.50 -24.07 -1.98
C PHE A 158 -6.09 -24.07 -1.37
N ASN A 159 -5.97 -24.19 -0.04
CA ASN A 159 -4.74 -24.06 0.73
C ASN A 159 -4.03 -22.70 0.57
N GLU A 160 -4.78 -21.66 0.24
CA GLU A 160 -4.31 -20.29 0.10
C GLU A 160 -4.68 -19.44 1.34
N ASN A 161 -4.14 -18.23 1.41
CA ASN A 161 -4.53 -17.23 2.39
C ASN A 161 -4.74 -15.90 1.68
N ILE A 162 -5.51 -15.00 2.28
CA ILE A 162 -5.54 -13.60 1.83
C ILE A 162 -4.11 -13.05 1.95
N PRO A 163 -3.57 -12.42 0.89
CA PRO A 163 -2.23 -11.84 0.95
C PRO A 163 -2.09 -10.90 2.16
N PRO A 164 -1.05 -11.06 2.99
CA PRO A 164 -0.96 -10.36 4.29
C PRO A 164 -1.08 -8.85 4.18
N LEU A 165 -0.51 -8.25 3.13
CA LEU A 165 -0.57 -6.81 2.92
C LEU A 165 -1.99 -6.34 2.59
N ILE A 166 -2.72 -7.07 1.73
CA ILE A 166 -4.13 -6.77 1.41
C ILE A 166 -4.97 -6.87 2.68
N ASN A 167 -4.80 -7.96 3.43
CA ASN A 167 -5.51 -8.15 4.70
C ASN A 167 -5.24 -7.02 5.70
N SER A 168 -4.00 -6.53 5.76
CA SER A 168 -3.64 -5.40 6.62
C SER A 168 -4.35 -4.12 6.22
N TYR A 169 -4.46 -3.83 4.93
CA TYR A 169 -5.18 -2.65 4.42
C TYR A 169 -6.69 -2.75 4.67
N MET A 170 -7.31 -3.90 4.44
CA MET A 170 -8.74 -4.13 4.73
C MET A 170 -9.09 -3.86 6.21
N ASN A 171 -8.14 -4.10 7.12
CA ASN A 171 -8.29 -3.88 8.55
C ASN A 171 -7.71 -2.55 9.04
N LEU A 172 -7.38 -1.63 8.14
CA LEU A 172 -6.76 -0.35 8.50
C LEU A 172 -7.77 0.78 8.58
N SER A 173 -8.70 0.85 7.62
CA SER A 173 -9.65 1.94 7.49
C SER A 173 -10.96 1.45 6.86
N PRO A 174 -12.12 1.89 7.38
CA PRO A 174 -13.43 1.54 6.81
C PRO A 174 -13.71 2.28 5.49
N THR A 175 -12.97 3.35 5.20
CA THR A 175 -13.11 4.18 3.98
C THR A 175 -12.01 3.94 2.97
N MET A 176 -11.30 2.81 3.09
CA MET A 176 -10.38 2.36 2.05
C MET A 176 -11.11 2.32 0.70
N ARG A 177 -10.44 2.70 -0.37
CA ARG A 177 -10.95 2.52 -1.73
C ARG A 177 -10.04 1.59 -2.50
N VAL A 178 -10.66 0.71 -3.25
CA VAL A 178 -9.98 -0.22 -4.16
C VAL A 178 -10.37 0.14 -5.58
N PHE A 179 -9.38 0.25 -6.42
CA PHE A 179 -9.50 0.55 -7.83
C PHE A 179 -9.34 -0.71 -8.67
N ASP A 180 -9.12 -0.53 -9.96
CA ASP A 180 -8.92 -1.66 -10.86
C ASP A 180 -7.66 -2.48 -10.56
N THR A 181 -7.63 -3.67 -11.14
CA THR A 181 -6.48 -4.57 -11.13
C THR A 181 -5.90 -4.69 -12.53
N VAL A 182 -4.59 -4.62 -12.63
CA VAL A 182 -3.83 -4.74 -13.88
C VAL A 182 -2.81 -5.87 -13.81
N SER A 183 -2.45 -6.42 -14.95
CA SER A 183 -1.25 -7.25 -15.08
C SER A 183 -0.02 -6.36 -15.25
N ASN A 184 1.06 -6.70 -14.55
CA ASN A 184 2.34 -5.99 -14.63
C ASN A 184 3.40 -6.90 -15.28
N PRO A 185 3.55 -6.88 -16.60
CA PRO A 185 4.51 -7.72 -17.33
C PRO A 185 5.96 -7.37 -16.97
N ASP A 186 6.24 -6.11 -16.63
CA ASP A 186 7.58 -5.63 -16.28
C ASP A 186 8.05 -6.16 -14.91
N PHE A 187 7.16 -6.76 -14.14
CA PHE A 187 7.44 -7.33 -12.83
C PHE A 187 6.96 -8.79 -12.73
N GLY A 188 7.33 -9.61 -13.72
CA GLY A 188 7.03 -11.04 -13.71
C GLY A 188 5.55 -11.39 -13.93
N GLY A 189 4.78 -10.52 -14.58
CA GLY A 189 3.38 -10.75 -14.88
C GLY A 189 2.46 -10.76 -13.65
N VAL A 190 2.92 -10.23 -12.52
CA VAL A 190 2.09 -10.14 -11.32
C VAL A 190 0.87 -9.26 -11.55
N GLU A 191 -0.13 -9.44 -10.73
CA GLU A 191 -1.35 -8.65 -10.76
C GLU A 191 -1.31 -7.60 -9.66
N GLU A 192 -1.58 -6.36 -10.00
CA GLU A 192 -1.49 -5.23 -9.08
C GLU A 192 -2.84 -4.52 -9.00
N THR A 193 -3.36 -4.39 -7.79
CA THR A 193 -4.60 -3.67 -7.49
C THR A 193 -4.25 -2.35 -6.83
N ALA A 194 -4.74 -1.23 -7.37
CA ALA A 194 -4.52 0.07 -6.76
C ALA A 194 -5.45 0.28 -5.55
N ILE A 195 -4.91 0.89 -4.50
CA ILE A 195 -5.62 1.11 -3.22
C ILE A 195 -5.33 2.53 -2.73
N LEU A 196 -6.35 3.17 -2.14
CA LEU A 196 -6.24 4.43 -1.41
C LEU A 196 -6.77 4.28 0.01
N VAL A 197 -6.03 4.78 0.97
CA VAL A 197 -6.43 4.85 2.38
C VAL A 197 -6.50 6.32 2.81
N THR A 198 -7.63 6.75 3.35
CA THR A 198 -7.81 8.07 3.95
C THR A 198 -7.22 8.06 5.36
N ILE A 199 -6.14 8.81 5.58
CA ILE A 199 -5.38 8.80 6.84
C ILE A 199 -6.24 9.20 8.06
N PRO A 200 -7.09 10.26 8.00
CA PRO A 200 -7.99 10.60 9.11
C PRO A 200 -8.94 9.48 9.53
N ASP A 201 -9.31 8.59 8.59
CA ASP A 201 -10.30 7.53 8.81
C ASP A 201 -9.66 6.19 9.24
N ILE A 202 -8.36 6.17 9.44
CA ILE A 202 -7.67 5.00 10.02
C ILE A 202 -8.24 4.76 11.43
N TYR A 203 -8.60 3.50 11.71
CA TYR A 203 -9.15 3.12 13.01
C TYR A 203 -8.31 3.66 14.17
N PRO A 204 -8.94 4.27 15.21
CA PRO A 204 -8.24 4.96 16.28
C PRO A 204 -7.15 4.11 16.96
N GLU A 205 -7.45 2.84 17.25
CA GLU A 205 -6.52 1.90 17.87
C GLU A 205 -5.29 1.62 16.99
N LYS A 206 -5.45 1.61 15.66
CA LYS A 206 -4.35 1.48 14.70
C LYS A 206 -3.54 2.76 14.64
N ARG A 207 -4.23 3.90 14.53
CA ARG A 207 -3.58 5.21 14.49
C ARG A 207 -2.78 5.48 15.77
N GLU A 208 -3.36 5.21 16.94
CA GLU A 208 -2.66 5.37 18.22
C GLU A 208 -1.42 4.48 18.31
N ARG A 209 -1.56 3.21 17.91
CA ARG A 209 -0.43 2.27 17.88
C ARG A 209 0.73 2.81 17.04
N TYR A 210 0.45 3.28 15.83
CA TYR A 210 1.47 3.73 14.88
C TYR A 210 1.95 5.17 15.12
N THR A 211 1.18 6.01 15.84
CA THR A 211 1.57 7.39 16.15
C THR A 211 2.03 7.60 17.60
N ARG A 212 2.03 6.59 18.45
CA ARG A 212 2.56 6.64 19.84
C ARG A 212 3.99 7.16 19.96
N TRP A 213 4.69 7.28 18.87
CA TRP A 213 6.05 7.78 18.72
C TRP A 213 6.19 9.32 18.88
N ARG A 214 5.23 10.01 19.49
CA ARG A 214 5.32 11.46 19.76
C ARG A 214 6.59 11.87 20.53
N GLY A 215 7.15 11.00 21.36
CA GLY A 215 8.44 11.24 22.03
C GLY A 215 9.65 11.22 21.08
N TRP A 216 9.53 10.55 19.94
CA TRP A 216 10.54 10.50 18.88
C TRP A 216 10.41 11.68 17.90
N SER A 217 9.27 12.33 17.81
CA SER A 217 9.00 13.38 16.82
C SER A 217 9.95 14.57 16.94
N VAL A 218 10.39 14.91 18.14
CA VAL A 218 11.38 15.99 18.37
C VAL A 218 12.75 15.56 17.86
N ASN A 219 13.15 14.32 18.10
CA ASN A 219 14.42 13.78 17.60
C ASN A 219 14.37 13.48 16.09
N LEU A 220 13.20 13.12 15.53
CA LEU A 220 13.01 12.91 14.10
C LEU A 220 13.04 14.22 13.30
N ARG A 221 12.50 15.33 13.82
CA ARG A 221 12.63 16.64 13.16
C ARG A 221 14.10 17.04 13.06
N ARG A 222 14.85 16.88 14.13
CA ARG A 222 16.31 17.15 14.13
C ARG A 222 17.07 16.22 13.18
N ARG A 223 16.77 14.92 13.17
CA ARG A 223 17.36 13.95 12.23
C ARG A 223 16.96 14.20 10.78
N ARG A 224 15.74 14.71 10.53
CA ARG A 224 15.29 15.11 9.18
C ARG A 224 16.11 16.28 8.64
N GLU A 225 16.37 17.28 9.48
CA GLU A 225 17.22 18.41 9.13
C GLU A 225 18.65 17.94 8.83
N GLU A 226 19.22 17.12 9.70
CA GLU A 226 20.55 16.53 9.53
C GLU A 226 20.63 15.65 8.26
N PHE A 227 19.58 14.87 7.95
CA PHE A 227 19.50 14.06 6.74
C PHE A 227 19.37 14.92 5.48
N ARG A 228 18.55 15.98 5.50
CA ARG A 228 18.42 16.92 4.37
C ARG A 228 19.73 17.63 4.09
N ILE A 229 20.44 18.06 5.12
CA ILE A 229 21.76 18.69 5.00
C ILE A 229 22.75 17.71 4.36
N ARG A 230 22.85 16.50 4.88
CA ARG A 230 23.75 15.46 4.33
C ARG A 230 23.40 15.07 2.89
N LEU A 231 22.12 14.98 2.57
CA LEU A 231 21.68 14.68 1.20
C LEU A 231 22.03 15.83 0.24
N ALA A 232 21.82 17.08 0.67
CA ALA A 232 22.18 18.26 -0.11
C ALA A 232 23.69 18.35 -0.33
N GLU A 233 24.51 18.04 0.66
CA GLU A 233 25.97 17.99 0.56
C GLU A 233 26.42 16.87 -0.39
N HIS A 234 25.80 15.72 -0.30
CA HIS A 234 26.09 14.58 -1.17
C HIS A 234 25.74 14.89 -2.64
N LEU A 235 24.59 15.50 -2.89
CA LEU A 235 24.19 15.95 -4.24
C LEU A 235 25.12 17.03 -4.80
N LYS A 236 25.58 17.97 -3.96
CA LYS A 236 26.59 18.97 -4.38
C LYS A 236 27.93 18.33 -4.72
N SER A 237 28.33 17.29 -4.02
CA SER A 237 29.58 16.56 -4.31
C SER A 237 29.53 15.80 -5.64
N PHE A 238 28.33 15.24 -5.99
CA PHE A 238 28.11 14.58 -7.29
C PHE A 238 28.15 15.57 -8.47
N THR A 239 27.54 16.75 -8.31
CA THR A 239 27.55 17.79 -9.35
C THR A 239 28.95 18.36 -9.56
N LYS A 240 29.76 18.48 -8.50
CA LYS A 240 31.12 18.96 -8.58
C LYS A 240 32.07 17.97 -9.29
N LYS A 241 31.87 16.65 -9.08
CA LYS A 241 32.63 15.59 -9.78
C LYS A 241 32.26 15.47 -11.27
N ARG A 242 31.07 15.88 -11.68
CA ARG A 242 30.62 15.82 -13.08
C ARG A 242 31.03 17.02 -13.93
N ASN A 243 31.48 18.10 -13.28
CA ASN A 243 31.91 19.36 -13.91
C ASN A 243 33.44 19.59 -13.82
N GLN A 244 34.22 18.56 -13.50
CA GLN A 244 35.68 18.62 -13.69
C GLN A 244 36.02 18.04 -15.07
N PRO A 245 36.78 18.81 -15.89
CA PRO A 245 37.16 18.44 -17.26
C PRO A 245 38.03 17.20 -17.29
#